data_3e0b140345c74b049a8726a3a5b86370
#
_entry.id   3e0b140345c74b049a8726a3a5b86370
#
_cell.length_a   1.000
_cell.length_b   1.000
_cell.length_c   1.000
_cell.angle_alpha   90.00
_cell.angle_beta   90.00
_cell.angle_gamma   90.00
#
_symmetry.space_group_name_H-M   'P 1'
#
loop_
_entity.id
_entity.type
_entity.pdbx_description
1 polymer ?
#
loop_
_entity_poly.entity_id
_entity_poly.type
_entity_poly.pdbx_seq_one_letter_code
_entity_poly.pdbx_strand_id
1 'polypeptide(L)'
;MTLRVCAPDIFSGDAVGNHCLGFVRMARRLGLQAELYAKGFDEGTSGVQPLEALFASVGQDDIVLLSYSIFDPNLERILALDCKKICYFHGVTDPQLLRALEPRTAQLCEQALAQLPLLAGFDAVVANSQNTAQSLAGIIAAGAVKVVPPIFPDMPVFRREPPHKGRKQREPNLLMVGRVVPHKRIEDGIDILALLKQREIGATLTIVGSAPNYEYMKFLINHARRLGVLEQVDFKGMLDDADLFECYESTSALLAMSRHEGFCVPVLE
;
A
#
# COMPACT_ATOMS: atom_id res chain seq x y z
N MET A 1 10.61 19.80 -20.08
CA MET A 1 10.41 18.40 -19.64
C MET A 1 10.06 18.40 -18.15
N THR A 2 8.85 18.01 -17.81
CA THR A 2 8.37 17.87 -16.43
C THR A 2 7.93 16.42 -16.21
N LEU A 3 8.25 15.84 -15.07
CA LEU A 3 7.69 14.56 -14.64
C LEU A 3 6.31 14.81 -14.02
N ARG A 4 5.27 14.26 -14.61
CA ARG A 4 3.88 14.39 -14.18
C ARG A 4 3.39 13.06 -13.63
N VAL A 5 3.38 12.94 -12.32
CA VAL A 5 2.92 11.72 -11.63
C VAL A 5 1.41 11.81 -11.45
N CYS A 6 0.68 10.75 -11.79
CA CYS A 6 -0.76 10.70 -11.59
C CYS A 6 -1.25 9.35 -11.08
N ALA A 7 -2.38 9.36 -10.40
CA ALA A 7 -3.11 8.18 -9.95
C ALA A 7 -4.61 8.49 -9.90
N PRO A 8 -5.49 7.47 -9.90
CA PRO A 8 -6.92 7.69 -9.64
C PRO A 8 -7.16 8.42 -8.33
N ASP A 9 -6.52 7.95 -7.26
CA ASP A 9 -6.64 8.50 -5.91
C ASP A 9 -5.26 8.61 -5.23
N ILE A 10 -5.04 9.71 -4.50
CA ILE A 10 -3.83 9.96 -3.71
C ILE A 10 -4.24 10.43 -2.32
N PHE A 11 -4.21 9.53 -1.35
CA PHE A 11 -4.50 9.82 0.04
C PHE A 11 -3.26 9.66 0.90
N SER A 12 -3.11 10.52 1.92
CA SER A 12 -2.05 10.38 2.91
C SER A 12 -2.26 9.12 3.75
N GLY A 13 -1.19 8.38 4.02
CA GLY A 13 -1.25 7.11 4.77
C GLY A 13 -1.68 5.89 3.93
N ASP A 14 -1.94 6.06 2.63
CA ASP A 14 -2.08 4.94 1.69
C ASP A 14 -0.76 4.65 0.97
N ALA A 15 -0.43 3.36 0.80
CA ALA A 15 0.85 2.96 0.22
C ALA A 15 1.08 3.52 -1.21
N VAL A 16 0.04 3.58 -2.04
CA VAL A 16 0.10 4.15 -3.40
C VAL A 16 0.26 5.66 -3.34
N GLY A 17 -0.52 6.33 -2.48
CA GLY A 17 -0.44 7.78 -2.26
C GLY A 17 0.94 8.18 -1.75
N ASN A 18 1.46 7.51 -0.73
CA ASN A 18 2.79 7.75 -0.17
C ASN A 18 3.90 7.52 -1.21
N HIS A 19 3.76 6.49 -2.06
CA HIS A 19 4.71 6.26 -3.16
C HIS A 19 4.69 7.42 -4.17
N CYS A 20 3.52 7.90 -4.60
CA CYS A 20 3.41 9.03 -5.53
C CYS A 20 4.03 10.30 -4.96
N LEU A 21 3.75 10.61 -3.69
CA LEU A 21 4.36 11.74 -2.96
C LEU A 21 5.88 11.58 -2.85
N GLY A 22 6.35 10.39 -2.49
CA GLY A 22 7.77 10.04 -2.40
C GLY A 22 8.48 10.19 -3.75
N PHE A 23 7.83 9.75 -4.82
CA PHE A 23 8.37 9.84 -6.18
C PHE A 23 8.61 11.30 -6.61
N VAL A 24 7.61 12.17 -6.40
CA VAL A 24 7.74 13.61 -6.70
C VAL A 24 8.82 14.26 -5.83
N ARG A 25 8.87 13.96 -4.53
CA ARG A 25 9.94 14.48 -3.65
C ARG A 25 11.32 14.06 -4.11
N MET A 26 11.50 12.78 -4.46
CA MET A 26 12.80 12.28 -4.95
C MET A 26 13.18 12.92 -6.28
N ALA A 27 12.25 13.03 -7.23
CA ALA A 27 12.50 13.68 -8.51
C ALA A 27 12.98 15.13 -8.32
N ARG A 28 12.33 15.88 -7.42
CA ARG A 28 12.73 17.25 -7.09
C ARG A 28 14.10 17.32 -6.42
N ARG A 29 14.44 16.37 -5.52
CA ARG A 29 15.80 16.26 -4.93
C ARG A 29 16.88 16.00 -5.98
N LEU A 30 16.54 15.32 -7.08
CA LEU A 30 17.43 15.10 -8.22
C LEU A 30 17.45 16.27 -9.22
N GLY A 31 16.81 17.39 -8.91
CA GLY A 31 16.77 18.58 -9.75
C GLY A 31 15.77 18.52 -10.91
N LEU A 32 14.86 17.51 -10.92
CA LEU A 32 13.82 17.42 -11.91
C LEU A 32 12.60 18.26 -11.52
N GLN A 33 11.96 18.88 -12.50
CA GLN A 33 10.61 19.44 -12.33
C GLN A 33 9.62 18.27 -12.19
N ALA A 34 8.85 18.25 -11.10
CA ALA A 34 7.88 17.17 -10.88
C ALA A 34 6.60 17.69 -10.22
N GLU A 35 5.47 17.20 -10.71
CA GLU A 35 4.12 17.58 -10.30
C GLU A 35 3.27 16.35 -10.05
N LEU A 36 2.22 16.49 -9.24
CA LEU A 36 1.37 15.39 -8.80
C LEU A 36 -0.10 15.69 -9.08
N TYR A 37 -0.81 14.69 -9.64
CA TYR A 37 -2.20 14.83 -10.07
C TYR A 37 -3.04 13.64 -9.63
N ALA A 38 -4.28 13.89 -9.18
CA ALA A 38 -5.24 12.85 -8.88
C ALA A 38 -6.68 13.30 -9.14
N LYS A 39 -7.58 12.33 -9.32
CA LYS A 39 -9.02 12.58 -9.34
C LYS A 39 -9.55 12.75 -7.91
N GLY A 40 -9.16 11.85 -6.99
CA GLY A 40 -9.49 11.90 -5.57
C GLY A 40 -8.26 12.16 -4.71
N PHE A 41 -8.35 13.11 -3.79
CA PHE A 41 -7.30 13.41 -2.81
C PHE A 41 -7.87 14.22 -1.64
N ASP A 42 -7.18 14.15 -0.48
CA ASP A 42 -7.56 14.96 0.67
C ASP A 42 -7.17 16.42 0.48
N GLU A 43 -8.02 17.36 0.90
CA GLU A 43 -7.75 18.80 0.84
C GLU A 43 -6.46 19.22 1.58
N GLY A 44 -6.02 18.42 2.56
CA GLY A 44 -4.77 18.61 3.30
C GLY A 44 -3.52 18.05 2.62
N THR A 45 -3.65 17.27 1.53
CA THR A 45 -2.51 16.68 0.84
C THR A 45 -1.81 17.73 -0.02
N SER A 46 -0.74 18.30 0.52
CA SER A 46 0.00 19.38 -0.13
C SER A 46 0.60 18.97 -1.48
N GLY A 47 0.35 19.79 -2.50
CA GLY A 47 1.00 19.67 -3.81
C GLY A 47 0.32 18.71 -4.78
N VAL A 48 -0.84 18.16 -4.47
CA VAL A 48 -1.68 17.40 -5.41
C VAL A 48 -2.59 18.36 -6.17
N GLN A 49 -2.65 18.21 -7.48
CA GLN A 49 -3.51 18.99 -8.36
C GLN A 49 -4.64 18.11 -8.92
N PRO A 50 -5.80 18.68 -9.27
CA PRO A 50 -6.85 17.93 -9.97
C PRO A 50 -6.34 17.32 -11.27
N LEU A 51 -6.74 16.07 -11.57
CA LEU A 51 -6.31 15.36 -12.77
C LEU A 51 -6.61 16.11 -14.07
N GLU A 52 -7.70 16.91 -14.12
CA GLU A 52 -8.04 17.73 -15.26
C GLU A 52 -6.95 18.79 -15.58
N ALA A 53 -6.21 19.25 -14.58
CA ALA A 53 -5.08 20.16 -14.81
C ALA A 53 -3.91 19.47 -15.57
N LEU A 54 -3.71 18.15 -15.39
CA LEU A 54 -2.77 17.38 -16.18
C LEU A 54 -3.13 17.46 -17.68
N PHE A 55 -4.38 17.13 -18.03
CA PHE A 55 -4.83 17.12 -19.40
C PHE A 55 -4.79 18.50 -20.08
N ALA A 56 -4.95 19.56 -19.29
CA ALA A 56 -4.92 20.93 -19.79
C ALA A 56 -3.50 21.49 -20.02
N SER A 57 -2.47 20.89 -19.39
CA SER A 57 -1.14 21.51 -19.32
C SER A 57 0.02 20.60 -19.77
N VAL A 58 -0.23 19.31 -20.05
CA VAL A 58 0.81 18.39 -20.49
C VAL A 58 1.37 18.76 -21.87
N GLY A 59 2.68 18.77 -21.99
CA GLY A 59 3.40 19.03 -23.25
C GLY A 59 4.09 17.80 -23.78
N GLN A 60 4.44 17.82 -25.08
CA GLN A 60 5.08 16.68 -25.77
C GLN A 60 6.42 16.26 -25.15
N ASP A 61 7.15 17.20 -24.56
CA ASP A 61 8.43 16.92 -23.88
C ASP A 61 8.28 16.40 -22.44
N ASP A 62 7.05 16.32 -21.93
CA ASP A 62 6.80 15.84 -20.56
C ASP A 62 6.79 14.31 -20.49
N ILE A 63 6.94 13.81 -19.29
CA ILE A 63 6.81 12.37 -18.99
C ILE A 63 5.64 12.22 -18.03
N VAL A 64 4.63 11.46 -18.42
CA VAL A 64 3.51 11.09 -17.55
C VAL A 64 3.81 9.73 -16.92
N LEU A 65 3.81 9.65 -15.59
CA LEU A 65 3.92 8.42 -14.83
C LEU A 65 2.58 8.14 -14.16
N LEU A 66 1.88 7.13 -14.67
CA LEU A 66 0.65 6.63 -14.04
C LEU A 66 0.99 5.60 -12.97
N SER A 67 0.53 5.83 -11.73
CA SER A 67 0.55 4.85 -10.65
C SER A 67 -0.74 4.04 -10.69
N TYR A 68 -0.66 2.77 -11.12
CA TYR A 68 -1.82 1.92 -11.42
C TYR A 68 -1.94 0.77 -10.43
N SER A 69 -3.08 0.68 -9.72
CA SER A 69 -3.39 -0.39 -8.74
C SER A 69 -4.85 -0.82 -8.73
N ILE A 70 -5.72 -0.03 -9.35
CA ILE A 70 -7.17 -0.22 -9.39
C ILE A 70 -7.71 0.37 -10.70
N PHE A 71 -8.98 0.12 -11.01
CA PHE A 71 -9.64 0.70 -12.19
C PHE A 71 -9.45 2.22 -12.29
N ASP A 72 -8.93 2.67 -13.42
CA ASP A 72 -8.80 4.08 -13.74
C ASP A 72 -9.71 4.45 -14.93
N PRO A 73 -10.77 5.24 -14.71
CA PRO A 73 -11.66 5.67 -15.78
C PRO A 73 -10.99 6.61 -16.79
N ASN A 74 -9.81 7.15 -16.48
CA ASN A 74 -9.06 8.05 -17.34
C ASN A 74 -7.91 7.36 -18.09
N LEU A 75 -7.74 6.04 -17.94
CA LEU A 75 -6.61 5.30 -18.55
C LEU A 75 -6.50 5.55 -20.06
N GLU A 76 -7.61 5.49 -20.80
CA GLU A 76 -7.61 5.74 -22.25
C GLU A 76 -7.26 7.20 -22.58
N ARG A 77 -7.72 8.16 -21.76
CA ARG A 77 -7.35 9.58 -21.93
C ARG A 77 -5.85 9.80 -21.71
N ILE A 78 -5.28 9.11 -20.72
CA ILE A 78 -3.83 9.16 -20.44
C ILE A 78 -3.06 8.55 -21.60
N LEU A 79 -3.50 7.40 -22.13
CA LEU A 79 -2.87 6.76 -23.28
C LEU A 79 -2.91 7.62 -24.54
N ALA A 80 -3.94 8.44 -24.71
CA ALA A 80 -4.08 9.33 -25.86
C ALA A 80 -3.20 10.60 -25.82
N LEU A 81 -2.48 10.84 -24.70
CA LEU A 81 -1.59 12.00 -24.59
C LEU A 81 -0.40 11.87 -25.54
N ASP A 82 -0.01 12.98 -26.18
CA ASP A 82 1.15 13.06 -27.07
C ASP A 82 2.42 13.41 -26.25
N CYS A 83 2.84 12.48 -25.40
CA CYS A 83 4.05 12.57 -24.57
C CYS A 83 4.53 11.16 -24.20
N LYS A 84 5.70 11.04 -23.55
CA LYS A 84 6.15 9.77 -23.00
C LYS A 84 5.33 9.34 -21.81
N LYS A 85 4.91 8.08 -21.77
CA LYS A 85 4.05 7.51 -20.74
C LYS A 85 4.68 6.29 -20.09
N ILE A 86 4.74 6.29 -18.79
CA ILE A 86 5.25 5.18 -17.97
C ILE A 86 4.11 4.72 -17.05
N CYS A 87 3.84 3.43 -17.01
CA CYS A 87 2.95 2.83 -16.02
C CYS A 87 3.80 2.24 -14.88
N TYR A 88 3.55 2.67 -13.65
CA TYR A 88 4.06 2.02 -12.46
C TYR A 88 2.94 1.17 -11.86
N PHE A 89 3.07 -0.14 -12.01
CA PHE A 89 2.05 -1.13 -11.67
C PHE A 89 2.28 -1.68 -10.26
N HIS A 90 1.30 -1.48 -9.38
CA HIS A 90 1.34 -1.95 -7.99
C HIS A 90 0.72 -3.34 -7.78
N GLY A 91 0.14 -3.93 -8.82
CA GLY A 91 -0.71 -5.11 -8.71
C GLY A 91 -2.18 -4.74 -8.50
N VAL A 92 -3.06 -5.65 -8.88
CA VAL A 92 -4.50 -5.56 -8.63
C VAL A 92 -4.89 -6.67 -7.67
N THR A 93 -5.57 -6.32 -6.57
CA THR A 93 -6.03 -7.32 -5.59
C THR A 93 -7.05 -8.26 -6.24
N ASP A 94 -6.92 -9.58 -5.97
CA ASP A 94 -7.89 -10.56 -6.44
C ASP A 94 -9.30 -10.21 -5.93
N PRO A 95 -10.26 -9.94 -6.83
CA PRO A 95 -11.63 -9.58 -6.46
C PRO A 95 -12.31 -10.60 -5.52
N GLN A 96 -11.95 -11.87 -5.61
CA GLN A 96 -12.52 -12.93 -4.76
C GLN A 96 -12.21 -12.70 -3.27
N LEU A 97 -11.07 -12.11 -2.95
CA LEU A 97 -10.67 -11.80 -1.57
C LEU A 97 -11.50 -10.66 -0.95
N LEU A 98 -12.18 -9.87 -1.78
CA LEU A 98 -12.90 -8.65 -1.38
C LEU A 98 -14.41 -8.82 -1.46
N ARG A 99 -14.90 -9.71 -2.31
CA ARG A 99 -16.31 -9.78 -2.73
C ARG A 99 -17.30 -9.86 -1.57
N ALA A 100 -16.97 -10.60 -0.51
CA ALA A 100 -17.88 -10.82 0.62
C ALA A 100 -18.08 -9.56 1.50
N LEU A 101 -17.06 -8.73 1.65
CA LEU A 101 -17.07 -7.60 2.60
C LEU A 101 -16.83 -6.23 1.93
N GLU A 102 -16.27 -6.23 0.72
CA GLU A 102 -15.97 -5.03 -0.06
C GLU A 102 -16.41 -5.18 -1.53
N PRO A 103 -17.71 -5.41 -1.81
CA PRO A 103 -18.18 -5.71 -3.16
C PRO A 103 -17.92 -4.60 -4.19
N ARG A 104 -17.93 -3.31 -3.76
CA ARG A 104 -17.58 -2.19 -4.64
C ARG A 104 -16.11 -2.21 -5.03
N THR A 105 -15.21 -2.45 -4.08
CA THR A 105 -13.77 -2.56 -4.35
C THR A 105 -13.48 -3.79 -5.21
N ALA A 106 -14.16 -4.91 -4.96
CA ALA A 106 -14.07 -6.12 -5.80
C ALA A 106 -14.44 -5.82 -7.26
N GLN A 107 -15.54 -5.10 -7.50
CA GLN A 107 -15.95 -4.68 -8.85
C GLN A 107 -14.90 -3.78 -9.52
N LEU A 108 -14.33 -2.82 -8.80
CA LEU A 108 -13.25 -1.97 -9.33
C LEU A 108 -11.99 -2.79 -9.66
N CYS A 109 -11.67 -3.81 -8.87
CA CYS A 109 -10.57 -4.72 -9.16
C CYS A 109 -10.87 -5.57 -10.41
N GLU A 110 -12.10 -6.07 -10.60
CA GLU A 110 -12.53 -6.77 -11.82
C GLU A 110 -12.36 -5.89 -13.07
N GLN A 111 -12.80 -4.65 -12.98
CA GLN A 111 -12.63 -3.66 -14.06
C GLN A 111 -11.15 -3.35 -14.32
N ALA A 112 -10.34 -3.25 -13.26
CA ALA A 112 -8.90 -3.05 -13.38
C ALA A 112 -8.21 -4.22 -14.09
N LEU A 113 -8.57 -5.46 -13.76
CA LEU A 113 -8.05 -6.65 -14.46
C LEU A 113 -8.42 -6.65 -15.95
N ALA A 114 -9.63 -6.19 -16.30
CA ALA A 114 -10.05 -6.05 -17.69
C ALA A 114 -9.27 -4.94 -18.44
N GLN A 115 -8.75 -3.92 -17.72
CA GLN A 115 -7.91 -2.86 -18.30
C GLN A 115 -6.45 -3.27 -18.51
N LEU A 116 -5.95 -4.34 -17.89
CA LEU A 116 -4.53 -4.71 -17.98
C LEU A 116 -3.97 -4.79 -19.40
N PRO A 117 -4.69 -5.29 -20.42
CA PRO A 117 -4.19 -5.28 -21.80
C PRO A 117 -3.85 -3.88 -22.35
N LEU A 118 -4.54 -2.84 -21.86
CA LEU A 118 -4.29 -1.45 -22.26
C LEU A 118 -2.91 -0.95 -21.78
N LEU A 119 -2.34 -1.57 -20.74
CA LEU A 119 -1.02 -1.18 -20.23
C LEU A 119 0.10 -1.41 -21.26
N ALA A 120 -0.12 -2.28 -22.26
CA ALA A 120 0.80 -2.44 -23.38
C ALA A 120 0.95 -1.18 -24.27
N GLY A 121 0.05 -0.21 -24.14
CA GLY A 121 0.11 1.09 -24.81
C GLY A 121 1.05 2.12 -24.15
N PHE A 122 1.66 1.81 -23.00
CA PHE A 122 2.66 2.66 -22.38
C PHE A 122 4.05 2.44 -23.00
N ASP A 123 4.88 3.48 -23.05
CA ASP A 123 6.27 3.39 -23.52
C ASP A 123 7.14 2.52 -22.60
N ALA A 124 6.79 2.44 -21.33
CA ALA A 124 7.42 1.54 -20.37
C ALA A 124 6.42 1.12 -19.28
N VAL A 125 6.53 -0.13 -18.85
CA VAL A 125 5.80 -0.67 -17.70
C VAL A 125 6.79 -1.11 -16.64
N VAL A 126 6.58 -0.62 -15.42
CA VAL A 126 7.39 -0.90 -14.24
C VAL A 126 6.49 -1.58 -13.20
N ALA A 127 6.91 -2.68 -12.64
CA ALA A 127 6.21 -3.35 -11.54
C ALA A 127 6.97 -3.14 -10.22
N ASN A 128 6.24 -3.02 -9.12
CA ASN A 128 6.82 -2.81 -7.79
C ASN A 128 7.52 -4.04 -7.21
N SER A 129 7.24 -5.23 -7.72
CA SER A 129 7.85 -6.49 -7.29
C SER A 129 7.87 -7.53 -8.42
N GLN A 130 8.67 -8.58 -8.24
CA GLN A 130 8.71 -9.70 -9.18
C GLN A 130 7.35 -10.42 -9.27
N ASN A 131 6.66 -10.57 -8.14
CA ASN A 131 5.32 -11.18 -8.09
C ASN A 131 4.31 -10.36 -8.91
N THR A 132 4.34 -9.04 -8.75
CA THR A 132 3.48 -8.12 -9.51
C THR A 132 3.82 -8.14 -11.00
N ALA A 133 5.11 -8.21 -11.38
CA ALA A 133 5.51 -8.36 -12.77
C ALA A 133 5.00 -9.67 -13.39
N GLN A 134 4.99 -10.76 -12.63
CA GLN A 134 4.47 -12.06 -13.09
C GLN A 134 2.97 -12.01 -13.39
N SER A 135 2.18 -11.18 -12.70
CA SER A 135 0.75 -11.03 -12.99
C SER A 135 0.45 -10.37 -14.34
N LEU A 136 1.44 -9.73 -14.97
CA LEU A 136 1.37 -9.18 -16.32
C LEU A 136 1.85 -10.18 -17.40
N ALA A 137 2.25 -11.39 -17.01
CA ALA A 137 2.70 -12.41 -17.97
C ALA A 137 1.58 -12.79 -18.96
N GLY A 138 1.91 -12.82 -20.25
CA GLY A 138 0.94 -13.06 -21.32
C GLY A 138 0.12 -11.82 -21.73
N ILE A 139 0.19 -10.72 -20.98
CA ILE A 139 -0.43 -9.43 -21.31
C ILE A 139 0.61 -8.49 -21.91
N ILE A 140 1.78 -8.41 -21.31
CA ILE A 140 2.91 -7.61 -21.79
C ILE A 140 4.03 -8.55 -22.21
N ALA A 141 4.76 -8.18 -23.25
CA ALA A 141 5.84 -8.99 -23.80
C ALA A 141 6.86 -9.39 -22.73
N ALA A 142 7.33 -10.63 -22.78
CA ALA A 142 8.30 -11.15 -21.84
C ALA A 142 9.56 -10.27 -21.81
N GLY A 143 10.01 -9.89 -20.60
CA GLY A 143 11.17 -9.03 -20.40
C GLY A 143 10.93 -7.52 -20.61
N ALA A 144 9.73 -7.10 -21.05
CA ALA A 144 9.41 -5.68 -21.21
C ALA A 144 9.01 -5.00 -19.89
N VAL A 145 8.58 -5.77 -18.88
CA VAL A 145 8.27 -5.23 -17.56
C VAL A 145 9.55 -5.14 -16.72
N LYS A 146 9.89 -3.93 -16.28
CA LYS A 146 11.00 -3.70 -15.34
C LYS A 146 10.50 -3.81 -13.91
N VAL A 147 11.30 -4.38 -13.00
CA VAL A 147 10.98 -4.42 -11.58
C VAL A 147 11.79 -3.36 -10.85
N VAL A 148 11.09 -2.41 -10.22
CA VAL A 148 11.67 -1.34 -9.41
C VAL A 148 10.85 -1.24 -8.13
N PRO A 149 11.42 -1.53 -6.96
CA PRO A 149 10.72 -1.39 -5.68
C PRO A 149 10.18 0.03 -5.46
N PRO A 150 9.15 0.22 -4.64
CA PRO A 150 8.63 1.54 -4.29
C PRO A 150 9.70 2.41 -3.63
N ILE A 151 9.57 3.73 -3.81
CA ILE A 151 10.48 4.72 -3.22
C ILE A 151 9.92 5.13 -1.86
N PHE A 152 10.75 5.01 -0.84
CA PHE A 152 10.48 5.48 0.52
C PHE A 152 11.60 6.44 0.96
N PRO A 153 11.60 7.70 0.49
CA PRO A 153 12.74 8.60 0.64
C PRO A 153 12.99 9.08 2.08
N ASP A 154 12.00 8.97 2.93
CA ASP A 154 12.02 9.55 4.28
C ASP A 154 11.96 8.47 5.37
N MET A 155 12.33 7.22 5.04
CA MET A 155 12.43 6.17 6.05
C MET A 155 13.52 6.52 7.07
N PRO A 156 13.20 6.53 8.36
CA PRO A 156 14.19 6.80 9.39
C PRO A 156 15.24 5.69 9.40
N VAL A 157 16.48 6.11 9.64
CA VAL A 157 17.55 5.15 9.87
C VAL A 157 17.41 4.59 11.28
N PHE A 158 16.90 3.37 11.40
CA PHE A 158 16.88 2.67 12.66
C PHE A 158 18.31 2.45 13.16
N ARG A 159 18.70 3.15 14.21
CA ARG A 159 19.87 2.77 14.99
C ARG A 159 19.47 1.59 15.86
N ARG A 160 19.82 0.37 15.45
CA ARG A 160 19.77 -0.78 16.35
C ARG A 160 20.75 -0.50 17.50
N GLU A 161 20.25 0.01 18.60
CA GLU A 161 20.95 -0.21 19.86
C GLU A 161 20.85 -1.71 20.16
N PRO A 162 21.99 -2.37 20.47
CA PRO A 162 21.93 -3.77 20.85
C PRO A 162 20.98 -3.92 22.05
N PRO A 163 20.18 -4.98 22.11
CA PRO A 163 19.23 -5.17 23.20
C PRO A 163 19.99 -5.07 24.52
N HIS A 164 19.63 -4.12 25.37
CA HIS A 164 20.25 -3.92 26.68
C HIS A 164 20.15 -5.24 27.44
N LYS A 165 21.28 -5.84 27.73
CA LYS A 165 21.42 -7.00 28.65
C LYS A 165 20.83 -6.57 29.98
N GLY A 166 19.60 -6.98 30.29
CA GLY A 166 18.94 -6.66 31.57
C GLY A 166 17.46 -6.23 31.48
N ARG A 167 16.86 -6.10 30.30
CA ARG A 167 15.39 -5.97 30.20
C ARG A 167 14.75 -7.25 30.75
N LYS A 168 13.98 -7.14 31.83
CA LYS A 168 13.04 -8.19 32.26
C LYS A 168 12.30 -8.66 31.00
N GLN A 169 12.17 -9.97 30.83
CA GLN A 169 11.46 -10.59 29.74
C GLN A 169 10.06 -9.96 29.66
N ARG A 170 9.89 -8.96 28.80
CA ARG A 170 8.56 -8.38 28.53
C ARG A 170 7.76 -9.43 27.79
N GLU A 171 6.48 -9.50 28.07
CA GLU A 171 5.56 -10.30 27.25
C GLU A 171 5.75 -9.94 25.77
N PRO A 172 5.84 -10.95 24.87
CA PRO A 172 5.98 -10.70 23.45
C PRO A 172 4.87 -9.78 22.92
N ASN A 173 5.25 -8.73 22.19
CA ASN A 173 4.32 -7.90 21.45
C ASN A 173 4.40 -8.26 19.96
N LEU A 174 3.29 -8.70 19.40
CA LEU A 174 3.13 -8.94 17.98
C LEU A 174 2.59 -7.68 17.32
N LEU A 175 3.04 -7.36 16.11
CA LEU A 175 2.62 -6.17 15.37
C LEU A 175 2.07 -6.56 14.01
N MET A 176 0.94 -5.98 13.62
CA MET A 176 0.42 -5.98 12.24
C MET A 176 0.25 -4.54 11.78
N VAL A 177 0.82 -4.20 10.63
CA VAL A 177 0.74 -2.84 10.06
C VAL A 177 0.09 -2.89 8.68
N GLY A 178 -0.87 -2.01 8.46
CA GLY A 178 -1.60 -1.85 7.21
C GLY A 178 -3.10 -1.68 7.42
N ARG A 179 -3.82 -1.37 6.35
CA ARG A 179 -5.29 -1.22 6.41
C ARG A 179 -5.93 -2.48 6.97
N VAL A 180 -6.88 -2.33 7.89
CA VAL A 180 -7.64 -3.44 8.49
C VAL A 180 -8.74 -3.86 7.50
N VAL A 181 -8.36 -4.73 6.56
CA VAL A 181 -9.21 -5.22 5.44
C VAL A 181 -9.05 -6.74 5.26
N PRO A 182 -10.04 -7.43 4.69
CA PRO A 182 -10.10 -8.90 4.68
C PRO A 182 -8.88 -9.61 4.10
N HIS A 183 -8.29 -9.09 3.02
CA HIS A 183 -7.13 -9.71 2.39
C HIS A 183 -5.83 -9.60 3.22
N LYS A 184 -5.80 -8.73 4.24
CA LYS A 184 -4.70 -8.62 5.21
C LYS A 184 -4.75 -9.69 6.31
N ARG A 185 -5.87 -10.41 6.43
CA ARG A 185 -6.00 -11.58 7.33
C ARG A 185 -5.66 -11.25 8.80
N ILE A 186 -6.23 -10.17 9.31
CA ILE A 186 -6.00 -9.76 10.70
C ILE A 186 -6.47 -10.83 11.68
N GLU A 187 -7.53 -11.59 11.32
CA GLU A 187 -8.04 -12.72 12.10
C GLU A 187 -6.97 -13.80 12.33
N ASP A 188 -6.06 -14.06 11.38
CA ASP A 188 -4.98 -15.04 11.56
C ASP A 188 -3.98 -14.58 12.64
N GLY A 189 -3.74 -13.27 12.76
CA GLY A 189 -2.95 -12.70 13.87
C GLY A 189 -3.63 -12.90 15.23
N ILE A 190 -4.96 -12.74 15.29
CA ILE A 190 -5.75 -13.02 16.49
C ILE A 190 -5.74 -14.51 16.84
N ASP A 191 -5.80 -15.39 15.84
CA ASP A 191 -5.69 -16.84 16.04
C ASP A 191 -4.33 -17.24 16.61
N ILE A 192 -3.24 -16.64 16.10
CA ILE A 192 -1.88 -16.83 16.64
C ILE A 192 -1.82 -16.41 18.10
N LEU A 193 -2.38 -15.24 18.45
CA LEU A 193 -2.44 -14.77 19.83
C LEU A 193 -3.18 -15.75 20.75
N ALA A 194 -4.32 -16.29 20.30
CA ALA A 194 -5.08 -17.31 21.02
C ALA A 194 -4.29 -18.61 21.22
N LEU A 195 -3.53 -19.05 20.22
CA LEU A 195 -2.65 -20.22 20.31
C LEU A 195 -1.50 -20.01 21.29
N LEU A 196 -0.93 -18.80 21.35
CA LEU A 196 0.10 -18.46 22.36
C LEU A 196 -0.48 -18.52 23.76
N LYS A 197 -1.68 -17.95 23.96
CA LYS A 197 -2.38 -18.02 25.26
C LYS A 197 -2.65 -19.46 25.71
N GLN A 198 -3.08 -20.34 24.80
CA GLN A 198 -3.28 -21.78 25.09
C GLN A 198 -1.99 -22.49 25.52
N ARG A 199 -0.83 -21.96 25.12
CA ARG A 199 0.51 -22.48 25.50
C ARG A 199 1.08 -21.75 26.73
N GLU A 200 0.25 -20.99 27.42
CA GLU A 200 0.64 -20.19 28.60
C GLU A 200 1.74 -19.15 28.29
N ILE A 201 1.85 -18.73 27.04
CA ILE A 201 2.74 -17.65 26.62
C ILE A 201 1.92 -16.37 26.62
N GLY A 202 2.20 -15.48 27.58
CA GLY A 202 1.65 -14.13 27.60
C GLY A 202 2.13 -13.36 26.38
N ALA A 203 1.20 -12.79 25.60
CA ALA A 203 1.52 -11.98 24.44
C ALA A 203 0.43 -10.92 24.20
N THR A 204 0.78 -9.86 23.49
CA THR A 204 -0.16 -8.85 22.99
C THR A 204 -0.09 -8.76 21.47
N LEU A 205 -1.13 -8.26 20.84
CA LEU A 205 -1.19 -7.99 19.40
C LEU A 205 -1.58 -6.54 19.18
N THR A 206 -0.66 -5.76 18.63
CA THR A 206 -0.89 -4.37 18.20
C THR A 206 -1.22 -4.36 16.71
N ILE A 207 -2.29 -3.67 16.33
CA ILE A 207 -2.75 -3.54 14.94
C ILE A 207 -2.79 -2.05 14.60
N VAL A 208 -1.99 -1.65 13.62
CA VAL A 208 -1.85 -0.24 13.19
C VAL A 208 -2.34 -0.10 11.75
N GLY A 209 -3.23 0.86 11.53
CA GLY A 209 -3.76 1.21 10.21
C GLY A 209 -5.24 1.55 10.24
N SER A 210 -5.72 2.19 9.18
CA SER A 210 -7.13 2.54 9.03
C SER A 210 -8.03 1.32 8.93
N ALA A 211 -9.21 1.38 9.51
CA ALA A 211 -10.23 0.33 9.48
C ALA A 211 -11.47 0.83 8.69
N PRO A 212 -11.42 0.87 7.36
CA PRO A 212 -12.49 1.45 6.54
C PRO A 212 -13.75 0.58 6.50
N ASN A 213 -13.63 -0.70 6.87
CA ASN A 213 -14.73 -1.66 6.81
C ASN A 213 -15.27 -1.99 8.20
N TYR A 214 -16.40 -1.38 8.55
CA TYR A 214 -17.05 -1.56 9.86
C TYR A 214 -17.44 -3.02 10.12
N GLU A 215 -17.97 -3.75 9.13
CA GLU A 215 -18.41 -5.13 9.31
C GLU A 215 -17.22 -6.07 9.55
N TYR A 216 -16.11 -5.84 8.86
CA TYR A 216 -14.89 -6.60 9.12
C TYR A 216 -14.31 -6.29 10.51
N MET A 217 -14.29 -5.03 10.90
CA MET A 217 -13.84 -4.65 12.25
C MET A 217 -14.72 -5.30 13.34
N LYS A 218 -16.03 -5.28 13.17
CA LYS A 218 -16.98 -5.96 14.07
C LYS A 218 -16.74 -7.47 14.13
N PHE A 219 -16.46 -8.08 12.97
CA PHE A 219 -16.08 -9.50 12.90
C PHE A 219 -14.83 -9.78 13.73
N LEU A 220 -13.76 -8.98 13.59
CA LEU A 220 -12.49 -9.15 14.31
C LEU A 220 -12.68 -9.03 15.84
N ILE A 221 -13.41 -8.03 16.30
CA ILE A 221 -13.72 -7.85 17.74
C ILE A 221 -14.48 -9.06 18.29
N ASN A 222 -15.50 -9.54 17.58
CA ASN A 222 -16.27 -10.71 17.98
C ASN A 222 -15.43 -11.99 17.93
N HIS A 223 -14.54 -12.12 16.97
CA HIS A 223 -13.59 -13.24 16.86
C HIS A 223 -12.63 -13.26 18.05
N ALA A 224 -12.00 -12.13 18.38
CA ALA A 224 -11.10 -12.00 19.53
C ALA A 224 -11.82 -12.29 20.86
N ARG A 225 -13.07 -11.80 21.00
CA ARG A 225 -13.90 -12.06 22.17
C ARG A 225 -14.20 -13.55 22.33
N ARG A 226 -14.61 -14.23 21.26
CA ARG A 226 -14.91 -15.68 21.26
C ARG A 226 -13.69 -16.52 21.61
N LEU A 227 -12.50 -16.10 21.22
CA LEU A 227 -11.23 -16.74 21.56
C LEU A 227 -10.70 -16.34 22.95
N GLY A 228 -11.36 -15.39 23.62
CA GLY A 228 -10.98 -14.92 24.97
C GLY A 228 -9.68 -14.09 24.98
N VAL A 229 -9.31 -13.45 23.87
CA VAL A 229 -8.06 -12.66 23.76
C VAL A 229 -8.29 -11.18 23.45
N LEU A 230 -9.54 -10.71 23.53
CA LEU A 230 -9.88 -9.33 23.17
C LEU A 230 -9.07 -8.27 23.93
N GLU A 231 -8.82 -8.49 25.22
CA GLU A 231 -8.05 -7.56 26.05
C GLU A 231 -6.56 -7.50 25.72
N GLN A 232 -6.06 -8.48 24.99
CA GLN A 232 -4.69 -8.54 24.50
C GLN A 232 -4.53 -7.98 23.06
N VAL A 233 -5.63 -7.57 22.41
CA VAL A 233 -5.61 -6.97 21.06
C VAL A 233 -5.81 -5.48 21.17
N ASP A 234 -4.86 -4.71 20.64
CA ASP A 234 -4.89 -3.25 20.60
C ASP A 234 -5.01 -2.74 19.15
N PHE A 235 -6.16 -2.16 18.81
CA PHE A 235 -6.40 -1.51 17.52
C PHE A 235 -6.06 -0.02 17.63
N LYS A 236 -4.87 0.38 17.19
CA LYS A 236 -4.35 1.75 17.29
C LYS A 236 -4.96 2.72 16.27
N GLY A 237 -5.60 2.21 15.22
CA GLY A 237 -5.97 3.06 14.10
C GLY A 237 -4.77 3.58 13.33
N MET A 238 -4.92 4.72 12.65
CA MET A 238 -3.80 5.39 11.97
C MET A 238 -2.94 6.12 13.00
N LEU A 239 -1.64 5.95 12.88
CA LEU A 239 -0.63 6.64 13.68
C LEU A 239 0.17 7.58 12.78
N ASP A 240 0.80 8.59 13.35
CA ASP A 240 1.87 9.31 12.68
C ASP A 240 3.16 8.47 12.61
N ASP A 241 4.15 8.96 11.85
CA ASP A 241 5.39 8.21 11.63
C ASP A 241 6.15 7.95 12.94
N ALA A 242 6.15 8.89 13.90
CA ALA A 242 6.89 8.75 15.16
C ALA A 242 6.26 7.64 16.02
N ASP A 243 4.94 7.65 16.18
CA ASP A 243 4.20 6.64 16.95
C ASP A 243 4.27 5.25 16.28
N LEU A 244 4.23 5.21 14.94
CA LEU A 244 4.40 3.96 14.19
C LEU A 244 5.79 3.36 14.44
N PHE A 245 6.84 4.19 14.43
CA PHE A 245 8.21 3.71 14.71
C PHE A 245 8.36 3.21 16.15
N GLU A 246 7.73 3.84 17.13
CA GLU A 246 7.71 3.33 18.50
C GLU A 246 7.06 1.93 18.56
N CYS A 247 6.01 1.69 17.76
CA CYS A 247 5.41 0.36 17.64
C CYS A 247 6.41 -0.65 17.06
N TYR A 248 7.15 -0.31 16.00
CA TYR A 248 8.18 -1.19 15.43
C TYR A 248 9.31 -1.48 16.41
N GLU A 249 9.82 -0.47 17.13
CA GLU A 249 10.88 -0.63 18.12
C GLU A 249 10.48 -1.49 19.32
N SER A 250 9.21 -1.42 19.71
CA SER A 250 8.67 -2.17 20.85
C SER A 250 8.22 -3.58 20.50
N THR A 251 8.15 -3.92 19.20
CA THR A 251 7.63 -5.23 18.76
C THR A 251 8.64 -6.36 18.89
N SER A 252 8.13 -7.55 19.21
CA SER A 252 8.91 -8.80 19.22
C SER A 252 8.90 -9.49 17.87
N ALA A 253 7.80 -9.37 17.13
CA ALA A 253 7.64 -9.92 15.78
C ALA A 253 6.58 -9.15 14.99
N LEU A 254 6.90 -8.86 13.72
CA LEU A 254 5.94 -8.38 12.74
C LEU A 254 5.24 -9.57 12.09
N LEU A 255 3.91 -9.52 12.01
CA LEU A 255 3.08 -10.53 11.34
C LEU A 255 2.58 -9.97 10.00
N ALA A 256 3.01 -10.57 8.90
CA ALA A 256 2.54 -10.28 7.54
C ALA A 256 1.71 -11.47 7.02
N MET A 257 0.40 -11.46 7.29
CA MET A 257 -0.51 -12.59 7.03
C MET A 257 -1.30 -12.43 5.74
N SER A 258 -1.03 -11.39 4.97
CA SER A 258 -1.79 -11.02 3.78
C SER A 258 -1.85 -12.12 2.72
N ARG A 259 -3.02 -12.33 2.13
CA ARG A 259 -3.20 -13.21 0.95
C ARG A 259 -2.82 -12.55 -0.37
N HIS A 260 -2.76 -11.23 -0.38
CA HIS A 260 -2.33 -10.45 -1.54
C HIS A 260 -1.50 -9.26 -1.07
N GLU A 261 -0.34 -9.09 -1.69
CA GLU A 261 0.54 -7.93 -1.56
C GLU A 261 1.16 -7.62 -2.93
N GLY A 262 1.07 -6.37 -3.36
CA GLY A 262 1.91 -5.89 -4.44
C GLY A 262 3.36 -5.76 -3.98
N PHE A 263 3.53 -5.10 -2.82
CA PHE A 263 4.80 -4.95 -2.12
C PHE A 263 4.52 -4.76 -0.62
N CYS A 264 5.10 -5.58 0.22
CA CYS A 264 4.86 -5.52 1.65
C CYS A 264 5.78 -4.48 2.30
N VAL A 265 5.32 -3.22 2.33
CA VAL A 265 6.06 -2.07 2.88
C VAL A 265 6.48 -2.30 4.34
N PRO A 266 5.59 -2.79 5.24
CA PRO A 266 5.91 -3.00 6.66
C PRO A 266 7.12 -3.89 6.94
N VAL A 267 7.52 -4.74 5.98
CA VAL A 267 8.71 -5.59 6.12
C VAL A 267 10.02 -4.82 5.90
N LEU A 268 9.94 -3.67 5.22
CA LEU A 268 11.09 -2.79 5.01
C LEU A 268 11.21 -1.71 6.08
N GLU A 269 10.07 -1.28 6.64
CA GLU A 269 10.01 -0.38 7.78
C GLU A 269 10.57 -1.03 9.05
#